data_e11b8a6cc816bb4e34628c0c550caa6f
#
_entry.id   e11b8a6cc816bb4e34628c0c550caa6f
#
_cell.length_a   1.000
_cell.length_b   1.000
_cell.length_c   1.000
_cell.angle_alpha   90.00
_cell.angle_beta   90.00
_cell.angle_gamma   90.00
#
_symmetry.space_group_name_H-M   'P 1'
#
loop_
_entity.id
_entity.type
_entity.pdbx_description
1 polymer ?
#
loop_
_entity_poly.entity_id
_entity_poly.type
_entity_poly.pdbx_seq_one_letter_code
_entity_poly.pdbx_strand_id
1 'polypeptide(L)'
;MSWLFATVYDPFMRKTEEACLAQWRDELLAPLEGSVLEIGAGTGANLGHYPQHLLRADGQAERLVLTDPDAHMLERLRRRPQAASAEVTRASSDALPYPDESFDAVVSTLVLCSVPDVERTLAEIRRVLRPGGALVFLEHVAADPGSRRRRWQR
;
A
#
# COMPACT_ATOMS: atom_id res chain seq x y z
N MET A 1 3.08 16.81 1.32
CA MET A 1 2.53 16.62 2.68
C MET A 1 3.54 17.05 3.73
N SER A 2 3.12 17.59 4.88
CA SER A 2 4.05 18.14 5.85
C SER A 2 4.51 17.09 6.87
N TRP A 3 5.67 17.28 7.47
CA TRP A 3 6.19 16.51 8.61
C TRP A 3 5.14 16.34 9.73
N LEU A 4 4.33 17.37 9.97
CA LEU A 4 3.25 17.35 10.95
C LEU A 4 2.19 16.28 10.66
N PHE A 5 1.85 16.09 9.39
CA PHE A 5 0.90 15.07 8.95
C PHE A 5 1.43 13.65 9.26
N ALA A 6 2.68 13.37 8.93
CA ALA A 6 3.29 12.06 9.21
C ALA A 6 3.39 11.75 10.71
N THR A 7 3.50 12.78 11.58
CA THR A 7 3.59 12.60 13.04
C THR A 7 2.23 12.31 13.68
N VAL A 8 1.15 12.90 13.15
CA VAL A 8 -0.22 12.73 13.69
C VAL A 8 -0.93 11.55 13.04
N TYR A 9 -0.55 11.18 11.81
CA TYR A 9 -1.20 10.13 11.03
C TYR A 9 -1.17 8.77 11.73
N ASP A 10 -0.01 8.32 12.24
CA ASP A 10 0.13 7.00 12.87
C ASP A 10 -0.74 6.79 14.13
N PRO A 11 -0.80 7.74 15.11
CA PRO A 11 -1.65 7.56 16.27
C PRO A 11 -3.15 7.53 15.95
N PHE A 12 -3.56 8.33 14.95
CA PHE A 12 -4.96 8.37 14.53
C PHE A 12 -5.36 7.10 13.76
N MET A 13 -4.53 6.70 12.80
CA MET A 13 -4.78 5.49 12.01
C MET A 13 -4.68 4.22 12.85
N ARG A 14 -3.79 4.17 13.85
CA ARG A 14 -3.67 3.02 14.74
C ARG A 14 -4.97 2.68 15.47
N LYS A 15 -5.72 3.68 15.95
CA LYS A 15 -7.02 3.45 16.60
C LYS A 15 -8.08 2.92 15.63
N THR A 16 -8.09 3.43 14.40
CA THR A 16 -8.99 2.95 13.35
C THR A 16 -8.59 1.55 12.88
N GLU A 17 -7.29 1.31 12.78
CA GLU A 17 -6.68 0.04 12.44
C GLU A 17 -7.05 -1.06 13.45
N GLU A 18 -6.82 -0.81 14.74
CA GLU A 18 -7.16 -1.72 15.83
C GLU A 18 -8.68 -2.05 15.86
N ALA A 19 -9.52 -1.11 15.42
CA ALA A 19 -10.96 -1.29 15.46
C ALA A 19 -11.57 -2.01 14.25
N CYS A 20 -11.02 -1.87 13.04
CA CYS A 20 -11.71 -2.27 11.81
C CYS A 20 -10.86 -2.88 10.70
N LEU A 21 -9.58 -2.59 10.60
CA LEU A 21 -8.78 -2.89 9.41
C LEU A 21 -7.79 -4.05 9.55
N ALA A 22 -7.33 -4.35 10.78
CA ALA A 22 -6.29 -5.34 11.00
C ALA A 22 -6.68 -6.73 10.48
N GLN A 23 -7.88 -7.19 10.81
CA GLN A 23 -8.37 -8.48 10.34
C GLN A 23 -8.44 -8.56 8.81
N TRP A 24 -8.94 -7.50 8.16
CA TRP A 24 -9.03 -7.47 6.69
C TRP A 24 -7.65 -7.46 6.03
N ARG A 25 -6.67 -6.79 6.64
CA ARG A 25 -5.28 -6.85 6.17
C ARG A 25 -4.70 -8.25 6.28
N ASP A 26 -4.91 -8.94 7.41
CA ASP A 26 -4.48 -10.32 7.58
C ASP A 26 -5.08 -11.23 6.50
N GLU A 27 -6.40 -11.14 6.27
CA GLU A 27 -7.10 -11.96 5.28
C GLU A 27 -6.63 -11.68 3.84
N LEU A 28 -6.42 -10.39 3.50
CA LEU A 28 -6.06 -9.96 2.14
C LEU A 28 -4.59 -10.21 1.81
N LEU A 29 -3.69 -10.07 2.78
CA LEU A 29 -2.26 -10.15 2.54
C LEU A 29 -1.66 -11.54 2.78
N ALA A 30 -2.31 -12.37 3.61
CA ALA A 30 -1.83 -13.73 3.91
C ALA A 30 -1.62 -14.63 2.67
N PRO A 31 -2.44 -14.60 1.61
CA PRO A 31 -2.26 -15.45 0.44
C PRO A 31 -1.25 -14.92 -0.59
N LEU A 32 -0.57 -13.81 -0.32
CA LEU A 32 0.35 -13.20 -1.29
C LEU A 32 1.65 -13.98 -1.40
N GLU A 33 2.08 -14.22 -2.64
CA GLU A 33 3.30 -14.93 -3.02
C GLU A 33 4.01 -14.21 -4.17
N GLY A 34 5.28 -14.56 -4.42
CA GLY A 34 6.07 -14.04 -5.53
C GLY A 34 6.52 -12.59 -5.35
N SER A 35 6.54 -11.83 -6.44
CA SER A 35 6.94 -10.42 -6.43
C SER A 35 5.73 -9.54 -6.13
N VAL A 36 5.72 -8.88 -4.99
CA VAL A 36 4.63 -8.03 -4.50
C VAL A 36 5.05 -6.56 -4.48
N LEU A 37 4.24 -5.68 -5.05
CA LEU A 37 4.39 -4.23 -4.97
C LEU A 37 3.28 -3.64 -4.10
N GLU A 38 3.63 -2.87 -3.08
CA GLU A 38 2.68 -2.01 -2.36
C GLU A 38 2.84 -0.56 -2.82
N ILE A 39 1.76 0.04 -3.31
CA ILE A 39 1.68 1.47 -3.60
C ILE A 39 1.15 2.22 -2.38
N GLY A 40 1.69 3.43 -2.13
CA GLY A 40 1.27 4.26 -1.00
C GLY A 40 1.49 3.60 0.37
N ALA A 41 2.62 2.93 0.56
CA ALA A 41 2.94 2.17 1.78
C ALA A 41 2.98 3.04 3.06
N GLY A 42 3.08 4.36 2.92
CA GLY A 42 3.09 5.29 4.01
C GLY A 42 4.20 4.99 5.03
N THR A 43 3.82 4.83 6.28
CA THR A 43 4.73 4.47 7.37
C THR A 43 4.82 2.96 7.61
N GLY A 44 4.25 2.14 6.71
CA GLY A 44 4.33 0.67 6.75
C GLY A 44 3.26 0.01 7.61
N ALA A 45 2.00 0.45 7.50
CA ALA A 45 0.89 -0.15 8.26
C ALA A 45 0.67 -1.63 7.92
N ASN A 46 0.98 -2.05 6.69
CA ASN A 46 0.84 -3.43 6.22
C ASN A 46 1.97 -4.36 6.64
N LEU A 47 3.13 -3.86 7.10
CA LEU A 47 4.31 -4.66 7.36
C LEU A 47 4.10 -5.83 8.33
N GLY A 48 3.23 -5.67 9.32
CA GLY A 48 2.92 -6.72 10.29
C GLY A 48 1.98 -7.82 9.77
N HIS A 49 1.38 -7.60 8.61
CA HIS A 49 0.34 -8.46 8.01
C HIS A 49 0.85 -9.26 6.81
N TYR A 50 2.03 -8.95 6.28
CA TYR A 50 2.64 -9.73 5.20
C TYR A 50 3.12 -11.09 5.71
N PRO A 51 2.98 -12.15 4.89
CA PRO A 51 3.51 -13.45 5.22
C PRO A 51 5.04 -13.43 5.37
N GLN A 52 5.55 -14.28 6.26
CA GLN A 52 6.98 -14.25 6.64
C GLN A 52 7.94 -14.50 5.47
N HIS A 53 7.52 -15.25 4.44
CA HIS A 53 8.37 -15.51 3.28
C HIS A 53 8.66 -14.25 2.44
N LEU A 54 7.72 -13.29 2.39
CA LEU A 54 7.93 -11.99 1.74
C LEU A 54 8.83 -11.04 2.56
N LEU A 55 9.01 -11.33 3.85
CA LEU A 55 9.82 -10.52 4.77
C LEU A 55 11.21 -11.15 5.02
N ARG A 56 11.66 -12.12 4.21
CA ARG A 56 12.98 -12.72 4.31
C ARG A 56 13.95 -12.13 3.30
N ALA A 57 15.17 -11.88 3.74
CA ALA A 57 16.26 -11.37 2.91
C ALA A 57 17.13 -12.49 2.29
N ASP A 58 16.59 -13.69 2.08
CA ASP A 58 17.35 -14.87 1.68
C ASP A 58 17.59 -15.04 0.18
N GLY A 59 17.24 -14.00 -0.61
CA GLY A 59 17.52 -13.97 -2.05
C GLY A 59 16.70 -14.94 -2.91
N GLN A 60 15.67 -15.56 -2.36
CA GLN A 60 14.69 -16.36 -3.11
C GLN A 60 13.87 -15.44 -4.03
N ALA A 61 13.14 -16.02 -4.99
CA ALA A 61 12.40 -15.31 -6.04
C ALA A 61 11.25 -14.40 -5.54
N GLU A 62 10.99 -14.38 -4.26
CA GLU A 62 9.95 -13.58 -3.62
C GLU A 62 10.51 -12.23 -3.17
N ARG A 63 9.81 -11.18 -3.54
CA ARG A 63 10.28 -9.82 -3.30
C ARG A 63 9.12 -8.93 -2.89
N LEU A 64 9.30 -8.18 -1.80
CA LEU A 64 8.38 -7.13 -1.38
C LEU A 64 8.97 -5.76 -1.71
N VAL A 65 8.23 -4.99 -2.49
CA VAL A 65 8.56 -3.61 -2.85
C VAL A 65 7.51 -2.67 -2.25
N LEU A 66 7.97 -1.66 -1.53
CA LEU A 66 7.12 -0.67 -0.87
C LEU A 66 7.38 0.71 -1.47
N THR A 67 6.33 1.35 -2.01
CA THR A 67 6.46 2.68 -2.63
C THR A 67 5.56 3.71 -1.97
N ASP A 68 6.06 4.95 -1.88
CA ASP A 68 5.29 6.12 -1.46
C ASP A 68 5.92 7.38 -2.08
N PRO A 69 5.13 8.39 -2.50
CA PRO A 69 5.67 9.64 -3.03
C PRO A 69 6.26 10.54 -1.94
N ASP A 70 5.89 10.37 -0.67
CA ASP A 70 6.33 11.20 0.45
C ASP A 70 7.60 10.63 1.10
N ALA A 71 8.69 11.38 0.99
CA ALA A 71 10.00 10.98 1.56
C ALA A 71 9.97 10.84 3.08
N HIS A 72 9.16 11.63 3.80
CA HIS A 72 9.06 11.56 5.25
C HIS A 72 8.33 10.29 5.72
N MET A 73 7.32 9.86 4.96
CA MET A 73 6.66 8.56 5.19
C MET A 73 7.65 7.42 5.04
N LEU A 74 8.41 7.41 3.93
CA LEU A 74 9.43 6.39 3.67
C LEU A 74 10.57 6.39 4.69
N GLU A 75 10.96 7.54 5.20
CA GLU A 75 11.96 7.61 6.28
C GLU A 75 11.47 6.90 7.55
N ARG A 76 10.21 7.09 7.92
CA ARG A 76 9.60 6.40 9.06
C ARG A 76 9.42 4.91 8.79
N LEU A 77 9.00 4.54 7.59
CA LEU A 77 8.88 3.16 7.16
C LEU A 77 10.21 2.41 7.27
N ARG A 78 11.32 2.99 6.77
CA ARG A 78 12.66 2.38 6.85
C ARG A 78 13.17 2.14 8.26
N ARG A 79 12.65 2.83 9.25
CA ARG A 79 12.98 2.62 10.67
C ARG A 79 12.28 1.40 11.27
N ARG A 80 11.31 0.81 10.59
CA ARG A 80 10.64 -0.41 11.06
C ARG A 80 11.52 -1.63 10.77
N PRO A 81 11.75 -2.51 11.76
CA PRO A 81 12.60 -3.71 11.56
C PRO A 81 12.12 -4.59 10.42
N GLN A 82 10.80 -4.72 10.23
CA GLN A 82 10.21 -5.54 9.17
C GLN A 82 10.49 -4.99 7.75
N ALA A 83 10.79 -3.71 7.63
CA ALA A 83 11.14 -3.10 6.33
C ALA A 83 12.56 -3.44 5.88
N ALA A 84 13.40 -4.02 6.73
CA ALA A 84 14.79 -4.32 6.41
C ALA A 84 14.96 -5.31 5.24
N SER A 85 13.96 -6.16 4.99
CA SER A 85 13.94 -7.14 3.92
C SER A 85 13.18 -6.68 2.68
N ALA A 86 12.54 -5.51 2.72
CA ALA A 86 11.78 -4.95 1.61
C ALA A 86 12.61 -3.91 0.84
N GLU A 87 12.37 -3.84 -0.47
CA GLU A 87 12.82 -2.72 -1.29
C GLU A 87 11.93 -1.51 -1.02
N VAL A 88 12.50 -0.38 -0.56
CA VAL A 88 11.75 0.83 -0.27
C VAL A 88 12.13 1.93 -1.26
N THR A 89 11.22 2.25 -2.17
CA THR A 89 11.45 3.17 -3.29
C THR A 89 10.50 4.36 -3.25
N ARG A 90 11.01 5.55 -3.48
CA ARG A 90 10.18 6.73 -3.64
C ARG A 90 9.58 6.76 -5.04
N ALA A 91 8.26 6.59 -5.14
CA ALA A 91 7.54 6.63 -6.41
C ALA A 91 6.11 7.11 -6.23
N SER A 92 5.57 7.77 -7.27
CA SER A 92 4.15 8.04 -7.38
C SER A 92 3.45 6.85 -8.04
N SER A 93 2.24 6.53 -7.60
CA SER A 93 1.46 5.41 -8.11
C SER A 93 1.01 5.58 -9.57
N ASP A 94 1.01 6.81 -10.09
CA ASP A 94 0.68 7.15 -11.48
C ASP A 94 1.92 7.18 -12.41
N ALA A 95 3.12 6.87 -11.88
CA ALA A 95 4.38 6.78 -12.64
C ALA A 95 5.35 5.84 -11.92
N LEU A 96 5.08 4.54 -11.99
CA LEU A 96 5.86 3.50 -11.32
C LEU A 96 7.18 3.21 -12.07
N PRO A 97 8.35 3.26 -11.39
CA PRO A 97 9.65 3.09 -12.03
C PRO A 97 10.02 1.60 -12.22
N TYR A 98 9.06 0.79 -12.64
CA TYR A 98 9.22 -0.64 -12.85
C TYR A 98 8.83 -1.02 -14.27
N PRO A 99 9.48 -2.05 -14.85
CA PRO A 99 9.09 -2.58 -16.15
C PRO A 99 7.66 -3.14 -16.16
N ASP A 100 7.11 -3.33 -17.36
CA ASP A 100 5.86 -4.05 -17.55
C ASP A 100 5.99 -5.48 -16.99
N GLU A 101 4.89 -6.03 -16.50
CA GLU A 101 4.80 -7.44 -16.07
C GLU A 101 5.86 -7.84 -15.01
N SER A 102 6.16 -6.94 -14.07
CA SER A 102 7.22 -7.15 -13.05
C SER A 102 6.73 -7.81 -11.77
N PHE A 103 5.42 -7.74 -11.49
CA PHE A 103 4.85 -8.15 -10.21
C PHE A 103 3.74 -9.17 -10.37
N ASP A 104 3.68 -10.09 -9.42
CA ASP A 104 2.62 -11.09 -9.31
C ASP A 104 1.40 -10.52 -8.58
N ALA A 105 1.62 -9.57 -7.68
CA ALA A 105 0.55 -8.83 -7.02
C ALA A 105 0.91 -7.36 -6.80
N VAL A 106 -0.13 -6.49 -6.85
CA VAL A 106 -0.06 -5.09 -6.40
C VAL A 106 -1.04 -4.90 -5.27
N VAL A 107 -0.58 -4.28 -4.18
CA VAL A 107 -1.36 -3.97 -2.98
C VAL A 107 -1.63 -2.47 -2.92
N SER A 108 -2.88 -2.09 -2.67
CA SER A 108 -3.33 -0.72 -2.44
C SER A 108 -4.22 -0.67 -1.20
N THR A 109 -3.78 0.02 -0.15
CA THR A 109 -4.60 0.18 1.06
C THR A 109 -4.79 1.64 1.42
N LEU A 110 -6.00 2.16 1.27
CA LEU A 110 -6.41 3.54 1.54
C LEU A 110 -5.61 4.58 0.71
N VAL A 111 -5.29 4.23 -0.53
CA VAL A 111 -4.46 5.03 -1.45
C VAL A 111 -5.28 5.64 -2.58
N LEU A 112 -6.12 4.84 -3.25
CA LEU A 112 -6.87 5.28 -4.44
C LEU A 112 -7.81 6.47 -4.13
N CYS A 113 -8.24 6.63 -2.88
CA CYS A 113 -9.03 7.78 -2.46
C CYS A 113 -8.22 9.10 -2.37
N SER A 114 -6.89 9.04 -2.42
CA SER A 114 -5.98 10.20 -2.24
C SER A 114 -5.08 10.49 -3.44
N VAL A 115 -5.07 9.61 -4.47
CA VAL A 115 -4.29 9.84 -5.69
C VAL A 115 -4.91 10.93 -6.56
N PRO A 116 -4.08 11.74 -7.26
CA PRO A 116 -4.59 12.80 -8.14
C PRO A 116 -5.38 12.27 -9.35
N ASP A 117 -4.96 11.12 -9.89
CA ASP A 117 -5.54 10.49 -11.09
C ASP A 117 -5.65 8.97 -10.88
N VAL A 118 -6.86 8.54 -10.58
CA VAL A 118 -7.17 7.12 -10.33
C VAL A 118 -7.03 6.28 -11.60
N GLU A 119 -7.46 6.82 -12.77
CA GLU A 119 -7.40 6.10 -14.04
C GLU A 119 -5.96 5.81 -14.44
N ARG A 120 -5.10 6.82 -14.31
CA ARG A 120 -3.68 6.68 -14.59
C ARG A 120 -2.99 5.74 -13.61
N THR A 121 -3.34 5.82 -12.33
CA THR A 121 -2.84 4.89 -11.30
C THR A 121 -3.24 3.45 -11.63
N LEU A 122 -4.49 3.20 -12.00
CA LEU A 122 -4.95 1.86 -12.40
C LEU A 122 -4.28 1.36 -13.69
N ALA A 123 -4.00 2.26 -14.64
CA ALA A 123 -3.25 1.92 -15.85
C ALA A 123 -1.81 1.48 -15.52
N GLU A 124 -1.12 2.19 -14.62
CA GLU A 124 0.23 1.82 -14.15
C GLU A 124 0.21 0.50 -13.36
N ILE A 125 -0.75 0.29 -12.47
CA ILE A 125 -0.93 -0.98 -11.78
C ILE A 125 -1.09 -2.13 -12.77
N ARG A 126 -1.97 -1.96 -13.77
CA ARG A 126 -2.18 -2.96 -14.82
C ARG A 126 -0.91 -3.23 -15.63
N ARG A 127 -0.14 -2.19 -15.95
CA ARG A 127 1.10 -2.31 -16.72
C ARG A 127 2.16 -3.13 -15.99
N VAL A 128 2.34 -2.90 -14.69
CA VAL A 128 3.36 -3.60 -13.91
C VAL A 128 2.94 -4.99 -13.44
N LEU A 129 1.65 -5.32 -13.46
CA LEU A 129 1.15 -6.66 -13.14
C LEU A 129 1.43 -7.63 -14.29
N ARG A 130 1.90 -8.81 -13.96
CA ARG A 130 2.01 -9.94 -14.88
C ARG A 130 0.64 -10.41 -15.35
N PRO A 131 0.52 -11.03 -16.52
CA PRO A 131 -0.70 -11.73 -16.90
C PRO A 131 -1.11 -12.74 -15.83
N GLY A 132 -2.35 -12.62 -15.35
CA GLY A 132 -2.85 -13.44 -14.22
C GLY A 132 -2.49 -12.92 -12.83
N GLY A 133 -1.71 -11.84 -12.72
CA GLY A 133 -1.41 -11.18 -11.46
C GLY A 133 -2.63 -10.51 -10.83
N ALA A 134 -2.57 -10.26 -9.53
CA ALA A 134 -3.69 -9.76 -8.73
C ALA A 134 -3.50 -8.32 -8.25
N LEU A 135 -4.55 -7.51 -8.36
CA LEU A 135 -4.69 -6.27 -7.58
C LEU A 135 -5.46 -6.58 -6.31
N VAL A 136 -4.81 -6.42 -5.16
CA VAL A 136 -5.40 -6.55 -3.83
C VAL A 136 -5.58 -5.15 -3.24
N PHE A 137 -6.81 -4.81 -2.86
CA PHE A 137 -7.06 -3.46 -2.36
C PHE A 137 -8.06 -3.42 -1.20
N LEU A 138 -7.86 -2.43 -0.34
CA LEU A 138 -8.74 -2.04 0.75
C LEU A 138 -8.90 -0.53 0.70
N GLU A 139 -10.10 -0.04 0.33
CA GLU A 139 -10.29 1.38 0.02
C GLU A 139 -11.58 1.94 0.64
N HIS A 140 -11.55 3.23 0.92
CA HIS A 140 -12.76 3.94 1.28
C HIS A 140 -13.67 4.07 0.06
N VAL A 141 -14.91 3.61 0.19
CA VAL A 141 -15.94 3.85 -0.83
C VAL A 141 -16.82 5.03 -0.46
N ALA A 142 -17.33 5.71 -1.49
CA ALA A 142 -18.28 6.78 -1.30
C ALA A 142 -19.57 6.23 -0.69
N ALA A 143 -20.08 6.89 0.35
CA ALA A 143 -21.38 6.55 0.93
C ALA A 143 -22.52 6.74 -0.08
N ASP A 144 -23.63 6.02 0.11
CA ASP A 144 -24.79 6.07 -0.77
C ASP A 144 -25.28 7.49 -1.06
N PRO A 145 -25.67 7.78 -2.31
CA PRO A 145 -26.26 9.06 -2.67
C PRO A 145 -27.45 9.38 -1.76
N GLY A 146 -27.40 10.55 -1.09
CA GLY A 146 -28.46 10.97 -0.16
C GLY A 146 -28.25 10.61 1.31
N SER A 147 -27.29 9.76 1.64
CA SER A 147 -26.95 9.47 3.04
C SER A 147 -26.36 10.70 3.76
N ARG A 148 -26.56 10.79 5.10
CA ARG A 148 -25.93 11.84 5.91
C ARG A 148 -24.40 11.79 5.81
N ARG A 149 -23.79 10.61 5.67
CA ARG A 149 -22.34 10.41 5.51
C ARG A 149 -21.82 11.03 4.21
N ARG A 150 -22.57 10.97 3.09
CA ARG A 150 -22.18 11.57 1.81
C ARG A 150 -21.97 13.08 1.89
N ARG A 151 -22.69 13.78 2.79
CA ARG A 151 -22.53 15.23 2.97
C ARG A 151 -21.20 15.63 3.62
N TRP A 152 -20.57 14.72 4.35
CA TRP A 152 -19.28 14.93 5.01
C TRP A 152 -18.07 14.50 4.14
N GLN A 153 -18.34 13.83 3.01
CA GLN A 153 -17.31 13.35 2.07
C GLN A 153 -17.08 14.29 0.87
N ARG A 154 -17.70 15.51 0.89
CA ARG A 154 -17.55 16.50 -0.19
C ARG A 154 -16.59 17.61 0.19
#